data_e1a222fe399ba2b0972833e3e4eec1b3
#
_entry.id   e1a222fe399ba2b0972833e3e4eec1b3
#
_cell.length_a   1.000
_cell.length_b   1.000
_cell.length_c   1.000
_cell.angle_alpha   90.00
_cell.angle_beta   90.00
_cell.angle_gamma   90.00
#
_symmetry.space_group_name_H-M   'P 1'
#
loop_
_entity.id
_entity.type
_entity.pdbx_description
1 polymer ?
#
loop_
_entity_poly.entity_id
_entity_poly.type
_entity_poly.pdbx_seq_one_letter_code
_entity_poly.pdbx_strand_id
1 'polypeptide(L)'
;MNDSPLARWTVLILVALMMFFAYMFVDILSPLASLLNDSLGWDQGVFGTYAAGEYLLNVFGFLIIAGIILDKMGVRFTGLLSASLMVIGAGIKYFGISWAEANTVEWLNAWWPSMPGSAKLAMFGFMIFGCGCEMAGTTVSKILAKWFKGKEMALAMGLEMAIARLGVFGAMWLSPMFSSHFAVDGTNSVVAPLLFASLLLVVGLLNFFVFTIMDKTFDNQLVAIGEATAVKDPEDEFHVSDLGQIFKSKMFWIVALLCVLYYSAIFPFQRFATNFLEETLSISNAEAAGLFKWFPILAMVLTPFLGAFIDYKGKGASMMLLGAVIMIVCHSVFAFVLPAYPSKTLALVTILVLGVSFSLVPASMWPSVPKIIDEKVLGSAYCLIFWVQNIGLCLVPLLIGKLRVATNGYLVPMIVFASFGVLAFLLSLALKVEDKKKNYGLELPNKK
;
A
#
# COMPACT_ATOMS: atom_id res chain seq x y z
N MET A 1 31.89 -3.12 1.72
CA MET A 1 30.95 -2.04 1.39
C MET A 1 29.89 -1.81 2.47
N ASN A 2 29.30 -2.85 3.05
CA ASN A 2 28.30 -2.65 4.11
C ASN A 2 28.86 -2.03 5.40
N ASP A 3 30.18 -2.05 5.62
CA ASP A 3 30.84 -1.33 6.74
C ASP A 3 30.90 0.19 6.52
N SER A 4 30.85 0.64 5.28
CA SER A 4 30.77 2.07 4.98
C SER A 4 29.35 2.58 5.21
N PRO A 5 29.13 3.48 6.18
CA PRO A 5 27.82 4.12 6.37
C PRO A 5 27.30 4.78 5.09
N LEU A 6 28.18 5.47 4.36
CA LEU A 6 27.82 6.15 3.12
C LEU A 6 27.23 5.16 2.09
N ALA A 7 27.87 4.00 1.88
CA ALA A 7 27.37 3.01 0.91
C ALA A 7 26.00 2.44 1.33
N ARG A 8 25.82 2.09 2.63
CA ARG A 8 24.54 1.58 3.14
C ARG A 8 23.40 2.57 2.95
N TRP A 9 23.64 3.81 3.39
CA TRP A 9 22.63 4.85 3.29
C TRP A 9 22.33 5.26 1.83
N THR A 10 23.33 5.21 0.94
CA THR A 10 23.10 5.38 -0.51
C THR A 10 22.20 4.29 -1.06
N VAL A 11 22.44 3.02 -0.71
CA VAL A 11 21.58 1.90 -1.13
C VAL A 11 20.16 2.10 -0.62
N LEU A 12 19.98 2.47 0.65
CA LEU A 12 18.65 2.77 1.19
C LEU A 12 17.93 3.85 0.37
N ILE A 13 18.60 4.96 0.08
CA ILE A 13 17.99 6.05 -0.71
C ILE A 13 17.61 5.58 -2.12
N LEU A 14 18.47 4.82 -2.80
CA LEU A 14 18.20 4.32 -4.14
C LEU A 14 16.95 3.44 -4.18
N VAL A 15 16.81 2.49 -3.24
CA VAL A 15 15.66 1.58 -3.20
C VAL A 15 14.40 2.26 -2.64
N ALA A 16 14.55 3.15 -1.67
CA ALA A 16 13.43 3.91 -1.12
C ALA A 16 12.84 4.90 -2.13
N LEU A 17 13.65 5.52 -2.99
CA LEU A 17 13.17 6.37 -4.09
C LEU A 17 12.34 5.57 -5.10
N MET A 18 12.71 4.33 -5.41
CA MET A 18 11.89 3.47 -6.26
C MET A 18 10.50 3.26 -5.64
N MET A 19 10.42 2.97 -4.34
CA MET A 19 9.15 2.82 -3.63
C MET A 19 8.37 4.13 -3.52
N PHE A 20 9.05 5.26 -3.31
CA PHE A 20 8.44 6.59 -3.34
C PHE A 20 7.72 6.85 -4.67
N PHE A 21 8.38 6.58 -5.79
CA PHE A 21 7.78 6.76 -7.12
C PHE A 21 6.64 5.76 -7.38
N ALA A 22 6.78 4.51 -6.91
CA ALA A 22 5.73 3.52 -7.02
C ALA A 22 4.47 3.96 -6.25
N TYR A 23 4.58 4.35 -4.98
CA TYR A 23 3.44 4.80 -4.17
C TYR A 23 2.83 6.11 -4.72
N MET A 24 3.66 7.01 -5.26
CA MET A 24 3.13 8.19 -5.94
C MET A 24 2.32 7.81 -7.18
N PHE A 25 2.80 6.90 -8.01
CA PHE A 25 2.08 6.44 -9.21
C PHE A 25 0.78 5.69 -8.87
N VAL A 26 0.78 4.93 -7.77
CA VAL A 26 -0.40 4.24 -7.25
C VAL A 26 -1.57 5.20 -7.07
N ASP A 27 -1.34 6.35 -6.44
CA ASP A 27 -2.38 7.30 -6.04
C ASP A 27 -2.51 8.52 -6.95
N ILE A 28 -1.73 8.62 -8.04
CA ILE A 28 -1.66 9.83 -8.88
C ILE A 28 -3.00 10.22 -9.51
N LEU A 29 -3.90 9.27 -9.77
CA LEU A 29 -5.22 9.51 -10.31
C LEU A 29 -6.31 9.67 -9.23
N SER A 30 -6.03 9.35 -7.98
CA SER A 30 -7.01 9.43 -6.90
C SER A 30 -7.58 10.84 -6.69
N PRO A 31 -6.77 11.92 -6.74
CA PRO A 31 -7.29 13.28 -6.67
C PRO A 31 -8.10 13.71 -7.90
N LEU A 32 -7.98 13.00 -9.01
CA LEU A 32 -8.58 13.38 -10.30
C LEU A 32 -9.82 12.54 -10.65
N ALA A 33 -10.39 11.81 -9.68
CA ALA A 33 -11.52 10.91 -9.94
C ALA A 33 -12.73 11.63 -10.57
N SER A 34 -13.06 12.84 -10.13
CA SER A 34 -14.12 13.67 -10.72
C SER A 34 -13.79 14.07 -12.16
N LEU A 35 -12.55 14.51 -12.40
CA LEU A 35 -12.10 14.89 -13.73
C LEU A 35 -12.06 13.70 -14.71
N LEU A 36 -11.74 12.50 -14.23
CA LEU A 36 -11.82 11.27 -15.02
C LEU A 36 -13.26 10.94 -15.42
N ASN A 37 -14.22 11.19 -14.52
CA ASN A 37 -15.63 11.05 -14.84
C ASN A 37 -16.06 12.04 -15.94
N ASP A 38 -15.71 13.31 -15.80
CA ASP A 38 -16.12 14.36 -16.70
C ASP A 38 -15.47 14.24 -18.09
N SER A 39 -14.19 13.80 -18.16
CA SER A 39 -13.43 13.76 -19.40
C SER A 39 -13.48 12.39 -20.11
N LEU A 40 -13.57 11.27 -19.39
CA LEU A 40 -13.47 9.92 -19.93
C LEU A 40 -14.68 9.03 -19.58
N GLY A 41 -15.68 9.55 -18.87
CA GLY A 41 -16.84 8.78 -18.44
C GLY A 41 -16.55 7.71 -17.37
N TRP A 42 -15.52 7.93 -16.54
CA TRP A 42 -15.20 7.02 -15.46
C TRP A 42 -15.99 7.39 -14.21
N ASP A 43 -17.19 6.87 -14.09
CA ASP A 43 -17.91 7.00 -12.83
C ASP A 43 -17.17 6.31 -11.66
N GLN A 44 -17.65 6.48 -10.45
CA GLN A 44 -16.98 5.91 -9.27
C GLN A 44 -16.97 4.37 -9.26
N GLY A 45 -17.91 3.73 -9.97
CA GLY A 45 -17.93 2.28 -10.18
C GLY A 45 -16.81 1.81 -11.11
N VAL A 46 -16.61 2.52 -12.22
CA VAL A 46 -15.50 2.31 -13.15
C VAL A 46 -14.16 2.58 -12.46
N PHE A 47 -14.06 3.70 -11.72
CA PHE A 47 -12.85 4.04 -10.97
C PHE A 47 -12.50 2.99 -9.91
N GLY A 48 -13.47 2.50 -9.16
CA GLY A 48 -13.27 1.42 -8.18
C GLY A 48 -12.85 0.10 -8.83
N THR A 49 -13.40 -0.21 -10.00
CA THR A 49 -13.02 -1.41 -10.78
C THR A 49 -11.60 -1.29 -11.31
N TYR A 50 -11.23 -0.14 -11.83
CA TYR A 50 -9.86 0.17 -12.22
C TYR A 50 -8.89 0.04 -11.03
N ALA A 51 -9.23 0.61 -9.88
CA ALA A 51 -8.39 0.57 -8.68
C ALA A 51 -8.18 -0.85 -8.15
N ALA A 52 -9.19 -1.72 -8.25
CA ALA A 52 -9.06 -3.14 -7.90
C ALA A 52 -8.02 -3.88 -8.77
N GLY A 53 -7.78 -3.40 -9.98
CA GLY A 53 -6.79 -3.96 -10.91
C GLY A 53 -5.40 -4.07 -10.33
N GLU A 54 -4.94 -3.12 -9.51
CA GLU A 54 -3.62 -3.14 -8.86
C GLU A 54 -3.33 -4.45 -8.14
N TYR A 55 -4.33 -5.01 -7.47
CA TYR A 55 -4.16 -6.19 -6.61
C TYR A 55 -4.63 -7.49 -7.27
N LEU A 56 -5.30 -7.42 -8.42
CA LEU A 56 -6.02 -8.54 -9.00
C LEU A 56 -5.12 -9.74 -9.30
N LEU A 57 -3.99 -9.55 -9.95
CA LEU A 57 -3.06 -10.66 -10.25
C LEU A 57 -2.39 -11.21 -9.00
N ASN A 58 -2.14 -10.37 -8.00
CA ASN A 58 -1.57 -10.79 -6.72
C ASN A 58 -2.52 -11.72 -5.97
N VAL A 59 -3.84 -11.48 -6.04
CA VAL A 59 -4.88 -12.37 -5.49
C VAL A 59 -4.84 -13.75 -6.16
N PHE A 60 -4.57 -13.82 -7.46
CA PHE A 60 -4.41 -15.08 -8.19
C PHE A 60 -3.05 -15.77 -8.02
N GLY A 61 -2.26 -15.36 -7.05
CA GLY A 61 -1.03 -16.06 -6.64
C GLY A 61 0.26 -15.50 -7.23
N PHE A 62 0.23 -14.38 -7.96
CA PHE A 62 1.45 -13.78 -8.50
C PHE A 62 2.46 -13.41 -7.40
N LEU A 63 1.98 -13.01 -6.23
CA LEU A 63 2.84 -12.70 -5.07
C LEU A 63 3.66 -13.93 -4.59
N ILE A 64 3.08 -15.13 -4.68
CA ILE A 64 3.78 -16.38 -4.37
C ILE A 64 4.88 -16.65 -5.42
N ILE A 65 4.56 -16.46 -6.69
CA ILE A 65 5.52 -16.59 -7.80
C ILE A 65 6.67 -15.58 -7.63
N ALA A 66 6.35 -14.35 -7.24
CA ALA A 66 7.33 -13.29 -6.96
C ALA A 66 8.32 -13.71 -5.86
N GLY A 67 7.84 -14.32 -4.78
CA GLY A 67 8.67 -14.86 -3.71
C GLY A 67 9.63 -15.96 -4.21
N ILE A 68 9.13 -16.90 -5.03
CA ILE A 68 9.95 -17.96 -5.63
C ILE A 68 11.03 -17.36 -6.54
N ILE A 69 10.69 -16.38 -7.37
CA ILE A 69 11.65 -15.68 -8.23
C ILE A 69 12.72 -14.99 -7.37
N LEU A 70 12.31 -14.31 -6.30
CA LEU A 70 13.23 -13.62 -5.39
C LEU A 70 14.20 -14.58 -4.71
N ASP A 71 13.76 -15.76 -4.30
CA ASP A 71 14.60 -16.75 -3.65
C ASP A 71 15.56 -17.46 -4.61
N LYS A 72 15.10 -17.77 -5.83
CA LYS A 72 15.91 -18.47 -6.85
C LYS A 72 16.85 -17.55 -7.62
N MET A 73 16.40 -16.36 -7.99
CA MET A 73 17.13 -15.45 -8.89
C MET A 73 17.79 -14.27 -8.17
N GLY A 74 17.48 -14.08 -6.88
CA GLY A 74 18.08 -13.07 -6.01
C GLY A 74 17.55 -11.65 -6.25
N VAL A 75 17.98 -10.73 -5.36
CA VAL A 75 17.43 -9.36 -5.28
C VAL A 75 17.70 -8.50 -6.52
N ARG A 76 18.82 -8.72 -7.23
CA ARG A 76 19.17 -7.92 -8.42
C ARG A 76 18.22 -8.17 -9.58
N PHE A 77 18.05 -9.45 -9.94
CA PHE A 77 17.14 -9.83 -11.02
C PHE A 77 15.70 -9.46 -10.70
N THR A 78 15.24 -9.85 -9.51
CA THR A 78 13.85 -9.64 -9.08
C THR A 78 13.51 -8.16 -9.02
N GLY A 79 14.41 -7.33 -8.52
CA GLY A 79 14.18 -5.89 -8.43
C GLY A 79 14.20 -5.19 -9.81
N LEU A 80 15.08 -5.59 -10.74
CA LEU A 80 15.03 -5.08 -12.11
C LEU A 80 13.74 -5.52 -12.81
N LEU A 81 13.32 -6.77 -12.63
CA LEU A 81 12.06 -7.27 -13.17
C LEU A 81 10.88 -6.49 -12.61
N SER A 82 10.83 -6.26 -11.29
CA SER A 82 9.76 -5.51 -10.66
C SER A 82 9.69 -4.07 -11.14
N ALA A 83 10.82 -3.37 -11.20
CA ALA A 83 10.90 -2.00 -11.73
C ALA A 83 10.49 -1.93 -13.20
N SER A 84 10.88 -2.93 -14.02
CA SER A 84 10.47 -3.01 -15.43
C SER A 84 8.96 -3.24 -15.57
N LEU A 85 8.36 -4.13 -14.77
CA LEU A 85 6.91 -4.34 -14.76
C LEU A 85 6.16 -3.07 -14.37
N MET A 86 6.67 -2.31 -13.39
CA MET A 86 6.06 -1.03 -13.01
C MET A 86 6.10 -0.02 -14.17
N VAL A 87 7.22 0.10 -14.88
CA VAL A 87 7.36 1.01 -16.02
C VAL A 87 6.47 0.58 -17.18
N ILE A 88 6.45 -0.71 -17.52
CA ILE A 88 5.59 -1.25 -18.60
C ILE A 88 4.11 -1.03 -18.26
N GLY A 89 3.71 -1.37 -17.04
CA GLY A 89 2.34 -1.17 -16.57
C GLY A 89 1.92 0.31 -16.59
N ALA A 90 2.82 1.20 -16.18
CA ALA A 90 2.60 2.64 -16.25
C ALA A 90 2.46 3.15 -17.70
N GLY A 91 3.29 2.65 -18.61
CA GLY A 91 3.21 2.97 -20.04
C GLY A 91 1.87 2.54 -20.65
N ILE A 92 1.39 1.33 -20.34
CA ILE A 92 0.08 0.85 -20.82
C ILE A 92 -1.06 1.69 -20.22
N LYS A 93 -1.01 2.01 -18.93
CA LYS A 93 -2.00 2.87 -18.26
C LYS A 93 -2.02 4.27 -18.88
N TYR A 94 -0.84 4.86 -19.10
CA TYR A 94 -0.71 6.15 -19.77
C TYR A 94 -1.30 6.11 -21.20
N PHE A 95 -0.94 5.10 -21.98
CA PHE A 95 -1.48 4.91 -23.33
C PHE A 95 -3.00 4.82 -23.31
N GLY A 96 -3.59 4.01 -22.42
CA GLY A 96 -5.03 3.84 -22.32
C GLY A 96 -5.80 5.12 -22.02
N ILE A 97 -5.22 6.02 -21.19
CA ILE A 97 -5.84 7.30 -20.82
C ILE A 97 -5.58 8.38 -21.88
N SER A 98 -4.42 8.37 -22.52
CA SER A 98 -4.03 9.37 -23.52
C SER A 98 -4.60 9.09 -24.91
N TRP A 99 -5.02 7.87 -25.21
CA TRP A 99 -5.58 7.51 -26.50
C TRP A 99 -7.03 7.99 -26.61
N ALA A 100 -7.24 9.08 -27.36
CA ALA A 100 -8.54 9.76 -27.47
C ALA A 100 -9.67 8.84 -27.99
N GLU A 101 -9.35 7.86 -28.84
CA GLU A 101 -10.34 6.97 -29.46
C GLU A 101 -10.60 5.69 -28.63
N ALA A 102 -9.92 5.48 -27.50
CA ALA A 102 -10.01 4.24 -26.72
C ALA A 102 -11.49 3.89 -26.34
N ASN A 103 -12.31 4.90 -26.09
CA ASN A 103 -13.70 4.71 -25.69
C ASN A 103 -14.66 4.47 -26.89
N THR A 104 -14.18 4.63 -28.13
CA THR A 104 -14.99 4.47 -29.36
C THR A 104 -14.64 3.22 -30.17
N VAL A 105 -13.48 2.60 -29.91
CA VAL A 105 -13.03 1.40 -30.61
C VAL A 105 -13.93 0.21 -30.28
N GLU A 106 -14.58 -0.34 -31.32
CA GLU A 106 -15.60 -1.38 -31.18
C GLU A 106 -15.08 -2.64 -30.50
N TRP A 107 -13.96 -3.23 -30.98
CA TRP A 107 -13.40 -4.46 -30.41
C TRP A 107 -13.01 -4.32 -28.94
N LEU A 108 -12.55 -3.12 -28.52
CA LEU A 108 -12.15 -2.87 -27.14
C LEU A 108 -13.39 -2.72 -26.23
N ASN A 109 -14.50 -2.19 -26.74
CA ASN A 109 -15.69 -1.90 -25.95
C ASN A 109 -16.70 -3.05 -25.94
N ALA A 110 -16.68 -3.96 -26.93
CA ALA A 110 -17.65 -5.03 -27.10
C ALA A 110 -17.69 -6.04 -25.94
N TRP A 111 -16.53 -6.45 -25.39
CA TRP A 111 -16.47 -7.55 -24.40
C TRP A 111 -16.81 -7.13 -22.95
N TRP A 112 -16.85 -5.84 -22.64
CA TRP A 112 -17.28 -5.32 -21.34
C TRP A 112 -17.91 -3.92 -21.51
N PRO A 113 -19.15 -3.83 -21.95
CA PRO A 113 -19.78 -2.57 -22.35
C PRO A 113 -19.92 -1.53 -21.23
N SER A 114 -20.05 -1.99 -19.97
CA SER A 114 -20.16 -1.09 -18.80
C SER A 114 -18.86 -0.43 -18.38
N MET A 115 -17.71 -0.79 -18.98
CA MET A 115 -16.41 -0.23 -18.67
C MET A 115 -15.81 0.44 -19.92
N PRO A 116 -15.50 1.74 -19.90
CA PRO A 116 -14.87 2.44 -21.02
C PRO A 116 -13.56 1.79 -21.46
N GLY A 117 -13.26 1.85 -22.75
CA GLY A 117 -12.03 1.25 -23.31
C GLY A 117 -10.75 1.81 -22.68
N SER A 118 -10.72 3.12 -22.41
CA SER A 118 -9.63 3.78 -21.67
C SER A 118 -9.42 3.17 -20.28
N ALA A 119 -10.52 2.88 -19.56
CA ALA A 119 -10.46 2.28 -18.23
C ALA A 119 -9.97 0.82 -18.27
N LYS A 120 -10.35 0.05 -19.29
CA LYS A 120 -9.87 -1.33 -19.49
C LYS A 120 -8.35 -1.38 -19.69
N LEU A 121 -7.84 -0.54 -20.60
CA LEU A 121 -6.39 -0.46 -20.85
C LEU A 121 -5.64 0.05 -19.62
N ALA A 122 -6.16 1.07 -18.96
CA ALA A 122 -5.57 1.59 -17.74
C ALA A 122 -5.55 0.55 -16.61
N MET A 123 -6.65 -0.22 -16.43
CA MET A 123 -6.72 -1.33 -15.49
C MET A 123 -5.72 -2.42 -15.82
N PHE A 124 -5.60 -2.81 -17.09
CA PHE A 124 -4.62 -3.82 -17.51
C PHE A 124 -3.18 -3.37 -17.22
N GLY A 125 -2.86 -2.11 -17.54
CA GLY A 125 -1.57 -1.53 -17.16
C GLY A 125 -1.36 -1.52 -15.64
N PHE A 126 -2.41 -1.21 -14.88
CA PHE A 126 -2.35 -1.16 -13.42
C PHE A 126 -2.20 -2.54 -12.78
N MET A 127 -2.74 -3.59 -13.39
CA MET A 127 -2.51 -4.99 -12.99
C MET A 127 -1.02 -5.38 -13.10
N ILE A 128 -0.39 -5.04 -14.23
CA ILE A 128 1.04 -5.32 -14.45
C ILE A 128 1.90 -4.48 -13.50
N PHE A 129 1.58 -3.21 -13.33
CA PHE A 129 2.23 -2.33 -12.37
C PHE A 129 2.12 -2.90 -10.94
N GLY A 130 0.94 -3.33 -10.50
CA GLY A 130 0.69 -3.87 -9.17
C GLY A 130 1.52 -5.12 -8.87
N CYS A 131 1.69 -6.01 -9.87
CA CYS A 131 2.63 -7.13 -9.74
C CYS A 131 4.06 -6.66 -9.48
N GLY A 132 4.52 -5.66 -10.23
CA GLY A 132 5.85 -5.06 -10.04
C GLY A 132 5.98 -4.40 -8.67
N CYS A 133 4.98 -3.66 -8.22
CA CYS A 133 4.97 -2.94 -6.95
C CYS A 133 5.07 -3.87 -5.73
N GLU A 134 4.26 -4.92 -5.68
CA GLU A 134 4.29 -5.91 -4.60
C GLU A 134 5.61 -6.70 -4.58
N MET A 135 6.10 -7.09 -5.76
CA MET A 135 7.41 -7.73 -5.91
C MET A 135 8.55 -6.79 -5.46
N ALA A 136 8.45 -5.49 -5.74
CA ALA A 136 9.43 -4.50 -5.30
C ALA A 136 9.48 -4.40 -3.77
N GLY A 137 8.33 -4.34 -3.09
CA GLY A 137 8.25 -4.24 -1.64
C GLY A 137 8.97 -5.39 -0.92
N THR A 138 8.72 -6.63 -1.36
CA THR A 138 9.40 -7.81 -0.81
C THR A 138 10.91 -7.82 -1.11
N THR A 139 11.29 -7.40 -2.32
CA THR A 139 12.70 -7.32 -2.75
C THR A 139 13.47 -6.27 -1.96
N VAL A 140 12.89 -5.08 -1.77
CA VAL A 140 13.50 -3.98 -1.00
C VAL A 140 13.71 -4.40 0.46
N SER A 141 12.73 -5.05 1.07
CA SER A 141 12.87 -5.59 2.43
C SER A 141 14.05 -6.55 2.54
N LYS A 142 14.25 -7.44 1.56
CA LYS A 142 15.37 -8.39 1.52
C LYS A 142 16.71 -7.68 1.28
N ILE A 143 16.73 -6.63 0.46
CA ILE A 143 17.93 -5.79 0.25
C ILE A 143 18.35 -5.13 1.55
N LEU A 144 17.41 -4.48 2.26
CA LEU A 144 17.70 -3.80 3.51
C LEU A 144 18.17 -4.78 4.60
N ALA A 145 17.55 -5.95 4.68
CA ALA A 145 18.02 -7.01 5.58
C ALA A 145 19.46 -7.45 5.28
N LYS A 146 19.83 -7.59 4.00
CA LYS A 146 21.20 -7.94 3.56
C LYS A 146 22.23 -6.86 3.91
N TRP A 147 21.91 -5.59 3.56
CA TRP A 147 22.88 -4.49 3.67
C TRP A 147 23.02 -3.92 5.08
N PHE A 148 21.98 -4.07 5.92
CA PHE A 148 21.96 -3.57 7.30
C PHE A 148 22.01 -4.68 8.35
N LYS A 149 22.40 -5.91 7.97
CA LYS A 149 22.56 -7.04 8.90
C LYS A 149 23.54 -6.68 10.01
N GLY A 150 23.09 -6.80 11.27
CA GLY A 150 23.90 -6.46 12.44
C GLY A 150 24.15 -4.97 12.68
N LYS A 151 23.41 -4.10 11.96
CA LYS A 151 23.52 -2.63 12.02
C LYS A 151 22.13 -2.00 12.24
N GLU A 152 21.88 -0.79 11.74
CA GLU A 152 20.64 0.00 11.98
C GLU A 152 19.45 -0.51 11.11
N MET A 153 19.19 -1.80 11.06
CA MET A 153 18.21 -2.41 10.16
C MET A 153 16.77 -1.91 10.41
N ALA A 154 16.35 -1.80 11.67
CA ALA A 154 15.01 -1.32 12.01
C ALA A 154 14.81 0.14 11.60
N LEU A 155 15.82 0.99 11.79
CA LEU A 155 15.80 2.38 11.35
C LEU A 155 15.75 2.47 9.82
N ALA A 156 16.53 1.64 9.11
CA ALA A 156 16.57 1.63 7.65
C ALA A 156 15.21 1.22 7.06
N MET A 157 14.58 0.17 7.57
CA MET A 157 13.24 -0.26 7.15
C MET A 157 12.17 0.80 7.48
N GLY A 158 12.26 1.42 8.66
CA GLY A 158 11.33 2.49 9.04
C GLY A 158 11.44 3.73 8.16
N LEU A 159 12.66 4.13 7.78
CA LEU A 159 12.90 5.25 6.87
C LEU A 159 12.43 4.94 5.44
N GLU A 160 12.67 3.72 4.95
CA GLU A 160 12.17 3.29 3.65
C GLU A 160 10.65 3.43 3.58
N MET A 161 9.94 2.88 4.56
CA MET A 161 8.47 3.00 4.64
C MET A 161 8.00 4.45 4.76
N ALA A 162 8.72 5.29 5.49
CA ALA A 162 8.39 6.71 5.60
C ALA A 162 8.56 7.43 4.26
N ILE A 163 9.64 7.17 3.53
CA ILE A 163 9.88 7.73 2.19
C ILE A 163 8.82 7.27 1.20
N ALA A 164 8.45 5.98 1.22
CA ALA A 164 7.37 5.46 0.38
C ALA A 164 6.04 6.20 0.61
N ARG A 165 5.67 6.46 1.87
CA ARG A 165 4.45 7.22 2.21
C ARG A 165 4.49 8.69 1.77
N LEU A 166 5.67 9.30 1.68
CA LEU A 166 5.82 10.62 1.05
C LEU A 166 5.42 10.60 -0.43
N GLY A 167 5.51 9.46 -1.11
CA GLY A 167 5.00 9.29 -2.47
C GLY A 167 3.49 9.56 -2.55
N VAL A 168 2.72 9.04 -1.59
CA VAL A 168 1.27 9.30 -1.50
C VAL A 168 0.98 10.79 -1.29
N PHE A 169 1.72 11.44 -0.38
CA PHE A 169 1.64 12.90 -0.20
C PHE A 169 1.93 13.64 -1.51
N GLY A 170 3.00 13.22 -2.22
CA GLY A 170 3.36 13.77 -3.53
C GLY A 170 2.23 13.62 -4.55
N ALA A 171 1.56 12.47 -4.61
CA ALA A 171 0.41 12.26 -5.47
C ALA A 171 -0.73 13.25 -5.17
N MET A 172 -1.11 13.37 -3.90
CA MET A 172 -2.21 14.26 -3.49
C MET A 172 -1.91 15.74 -3.72
N TRP A 173 -0.65 16.14 -3.64
CA TRP A 173 -0.23 17.53 -3.84
C TRP A 173 0.06 17.87 -5.30
N LEU A 174 0.88 17.05 -5.97
CA LEU A 174 1.38 17.35 -7.31
C LEU A 174 0.34 17.04 -8.40
N SER A 175 -0.54 16.05 -8.21
CA SER A 175 -1.49 15.67 -9.24
C SER A 175 -2.44 16.81 -9.65
N PRO A 176 -3.16 17.49 -8.71
CA PRO A 176 -3.99 18.61 -9.08
C PRO A 176 -3.19 19.80 -9.64
N MET A 177 -1.96 20.02 -9.13
CA MET A 177 -1.10 21.10 -9.59
C MET A 177 -0.66 20.89 -11.05
N PHE A 178 -0.20 19.69 -11.40
CA PHE A 178 0.14 19.36 -12.79
C PHE A 178 -1.08 19.34 -13.69
N SER A 179 -2.21 18.85 -13.19
CA SER A 179 -3.48 18.83 -13.90
C SER A 179 -3.92 20.24 -14.34
N SER A 180 -3.85 21.22 -13.45
CA SER A 180 -4.22 22.60 -13.72
C SER A 180 -3.16 23.35 -14.53
N HIS A 181 -1.86 23.10 -14.27
CA HIS A 181 -0.78 23.79 -14.99
C HIS A 181 -0.75 23.42 -16.48
N PHE A 182 -1.07 22.19 -16.82
CA PHE A 182 -1.13 21.68 -18.20
C PHE A 182 -2.58 21.60 -18.72
N ALA A 183 -3.44 22.48 -18.27
CA ALA A 183 -4.80 22.61 -18.79
C ALA A 183 -4.77 23.06 -20.27
N VAL A 184 -5.65 22.49 -21.10
CA VAL A 184 -5.84 22.83 -22.51
C VAL A 184 -7.27 23.36 -22.67
N ASP A 185 -7.42 24.50 -23.29
CA ASP A 185 -8.73 25.17 -23.52
C ASP A 185 -9.58 25.32 -22.26
N GLY A 186 -8.92 25.60 -21.11
CA GLY A 186 -9.57 25.73 -19.81
C GLY A 186 -9.94 24.41 -19.12
N THR A 187 -9.68 23.26 -19.76
CA THR A 187 -9.93 21.94 -19.20
C THR A 187 -8.65 21.37 -18.58
N ASN A 188 -8.72 20.98 -17.31
CA ASN A 188 -7.61 20.36 -16.59
C ASN A 188 -7.18 19.03 -17.24
N SER A 189 -5.87 18.74 -17.21
CA SER A 189 -5.31 17.55 -17.84
C SER A 189 -5.24 16.38 -16.89
N VAL A 190 -5.81 15.21 -17.25
CA VAL A 190 -5.57 13.92 -16.54
C VAL A 190 -4.27 13.28 -16.97
N VAL A 191 -3.81 13.57 -18.19
CA VAL A 191 -2.66 12.93 -18.82
C VAL A 191 -1.34 13.44 -18.25
N ALA A 192 -1.24 14.75 -17.96
CA ALA A 192 0.00 15.38 -17.51
C ALA A 192 0.54 14.83 -16.18
N PRO A 193 -0.25 14.74 -15.08
CA PRO A 193 0.24 14.17 -13.83
C PRO A 193 0.59 12.68 -13.97
N LEU A 194 -0.16 11.93 -14.81
CA LEU A 194 0.13 10.52 -15.07
C LEU A 194 1.45 10.35 -15.83
N LEU A 195 1.71 11.18 -16.85
CA LEU A 195 3.00 11.19 -17.56
C LEU A 195 4.15 11.49 -16.61
N PHE A 196 4.01 12.51 -15.77
CA PHE A 196 5.02 12.89 -14.80
C PHE A 196 5.35 11.72 -13.86
N ALA A 197 4.36 11.08 -13.27
CA ALA A 197 4.59 9.94 -12.39
C ALA A 197 5.18 8.72 -13.14
N SER A 198 4.79 8.50 -14.40
CA SER A 198 5.36 7.43 -15.23
C SER A 198 6.84 7.66 -15.52
N LEU A 199 7.25 8.90 -15.80
CA LEU A 199 8.66 9.26 -15.99
C LEU A 199 9.48 9.08 -14.71
N LEU A 200 8.90 9.36 -13.54
CA LEU A 200 9.57 9.09 -12.27
C LEU A 200 9.78 7.59 -12.01
N LEU A 201 8.90 6.72 -12.48
CA LEU A 201 9.13 5.27 -12.43
C LEU A 201 10.31 4.84 -13.30
N VAL A 202 10.53 5.48 -14.46
CA VAL A 202 11.73 5.26 -15.26
C VAL A 202 12.98 5.66 -14.48
N VAL A 203 12.95 6.80 -13.78
CA VAL A 203 14.04 7.21 -12.88
C VAL A 203 14.24 6.16 -11.77
N GLY A 204 13.17 5.61 -11.21
CA GLY A 204 13.21 4.52 -10.22
C GLY A 204 13.90 3.26 -10.77
N LEU A 205 13.61 2.87 -12.00
CA LEU A 205 14.29 1.77 -12.70
C LEU A 205 15.79 2.05 -12.87
N LEU A 206 16.17 3.26 -13.26
CA LEU A 206 17.58 3.66 -13.40
C LEU A 206 18.29 3.65 -12.05
N ASN A 207 17.66 4.15 -10.99
CA ASN A 207 18.18 4.08 -9.63
C ASN A 207 18.40 2.63 -9.18
N PHE A 208 17.48 1.73 -9.52
CA PHE A 208 17.63 0.32 -9.17
C PHE A 208 18.75 -0.34 -9.97
N PHE A 209 18.96 0.07 -11.22
CA PHE A 209 20.11 -0.39 -12.00
C PHE A 209 21.44 0.02 -11.36
N VAL A 210 21.58 1.26 -10.86
CA VAL A 210 22.74 1.71 -10.09
C VAL A 210 22.94 0.86 -8.83
N PHE A 211 21.84 0.59 -8.07
CA PHE A 211 21.89 -0.33 -6.93
C PHE A 211 22.45 -1.71 -7.33
N THR A 212 22.03 -2.26 -8.46
CA THR A 212 22.49 -3.57 -8.94
C THR A 212 24.00 -3.63 -9.11
N ILE A 213 24.64 -2.54 -9.59
CA ILE A 213 26.09 -2.44 -9.71
C ILE A 213 26.76 -2.42 -8.33
N MET A 214 26.20 -1.66 -7.40
CA MET A 214 26.70 -1.57 -6.02
C MET A 214 26.60 -2.94 -5.30
N ASP A 215 25.46 -3.63 -5.44
CA ASP A 215 25.20 -4.92 -4.81
C ASP A 215 26.13 -6.02 -5.37
N LYS A 216 26.38 -6.01 -6.68
CA LYS A 216 27.36 -6.91 -7.31
C LYS A 216 28.77 -6.69 -6.75
N THR A 217 29.16 -5.44 -6.57
CA THR A 217 30.48 -5.10 -6.00
C THR A 217 30.57 -5.56 -4.54
N PHE A 218 29.48 -5.43 -3.79
CA PHE A 218 29.41 -5.92 -2.40
C PHE A 218 29.56 -7.43 -2.32
N ASP A 219 28.86 -8.21 -3.16
CA ASP A 219 29.00 -9.66 -3.18
C ASP A 219 30.42 -10.09 -3.56
N ASN A 220 31.05 -9.44 -4.52
CA ASN A 220 32.45 -9.72 -4.88
C ASN A 220 33.41 -9.49 -3.70
N GLN A 221 33.15 -8.47 -2.86
CA GLN A 221 33.95 -8.21 -1.66
C GLN A 221 33.75 -9.30 -0.59
N LEU A 222 32.51 -9.78 -0.39
CA LEU A 222 32.23 -10.87 0.54
C LEU A 222 32.94 -12.18 0.12
N VAL A 223 32.92 -12.47 -1.19
CA VAL A 223 33.68 -13.62 -1.73
C VAL A 223 35.19 -13.47 -1.46
N ALA A 224 35.75 -12.27 -1.67
CA ALA A 224 37.18 -11.99 -1.52
C ALA A 224 37.66 -12.13 -0.06
N ILE A 225 36.81 -11.90 0.95
CA ILE A 225 37.15 -12.04 2.39
C ILE A 225 36.77 -13.40 2.94
N GLY A 226 36.30 -14.36 2.11
CA GLY A 226 35.92 -15.70 2.53
C GLY A 226 34.61 -15.79 3.33
N GLU A 227 33.87 -14.71 3.44
CA GLU A 227 32.51 -14.68 4.02
C GLU A 227 31.44 -15.03 2.98
N ALA A 228 31.81 -15.65 1.86
CA ALA A 228 30.89 -16.09 0.86
C ALA A 228 29.97 -17.17 1.43
N THR A 229 28.74 -16.77 1.64
CA THR A 229 27.56 -17.62 1.80
C THR A 229 27.67 -18.70 2.86
N ALA A 230 27.15 -18.42 4.04
CA ALA A 230 26.50 -19.49 4.78
C ALA A 230 25.47 -20.10 3.82
N VAL A 231 25.74 -21.32 3.36
CA VAL A 231 24.77 -22.18 2.69
C VAL A 231 23.56 -22.14 3.61
N LYS A 232 22.40 -21.67 3.12
CA LYS A 232 21.15 -21.77 3.87
C LYS A 232 21.02 -23.22 4.29
N ASP A 233 20.81 -23.45 5.57
CA ASP A 233 20.51 -24.78 6.05
C ASP A 233 19.30 -25.29 5.26
N PRO A 234 19.33 -26.50 4.68
CA PRO A 234 18.16 -27.07 4.00
C PRO A 234 16.91 -27.10 4.88
N GLU A 235 17.06 -27.04 6.21
CA GLU A 235 15.97 -26.95 7.18
C GLU A 235 15.31 -25.56 7.24
N ASP A 236 15.95 -24.51 6.70
CA ASP A 236 15.41 -23.15 6.62
C ASP A 236 14.68 -22.87 5.29
N GLU A 237 14.61 -23.85 4.39
CA GLU A 237 13.83 -23.71 3.16
C GLU A 237 12.33 -23.87 3.44
N PHE A 238 11.56 -22.99 2.80
CA PHE A 238 10.10 -23.05 2.79
C PHE A 238 9.62 -24.39 2.22
N HIS A 239 8.93 -25.16 3.04
CA HIS A 239 8.22 -26.37 2.60
C HIS A 239 6.70 -26.11 2.58
N VAL A 240 6.05 -26.57 1.53
CA VAL A 240 4.56 -26.46 1.40
C VAL A 240 3.83 -27.15 2.56
N SER A 241 4.45 -28.16 3.20
CA SER A 241 3.94 -28.81 4.41
C SER A 241 3.79 -27.86 5.60
N ASP A 242 4.61 -26.81 5.68
CA ASP A 242 4.64 -25.87 6.80
C ASP A 242 3.40 -24.95 6.77
N LEU A 243 2.83 -24.72 5.60
CA LEU A 243 1.56 -24.01 5.43
C LEU A 243 0.42 -24.65 6.22
N GLY A 244 0.41 -25.99 6.32
CA GLY A 244 -0.61 -26.72 7.06
C GLY A 244 -0.67 -26.37 8.56
N GLN A 245 0.48 -26.05 9.16
CA GLN A 245 0.55 -25.65 10.57
C GLN A 245 0.03 -24.22 10.76
N ILE A 246 0.36 -23.30 9.83
CA ILE A 246 -0.12 -21.91 9.86
C ILE A 246 -1.64 -21.87 9.74
N PHE A 247 -2.23 -22.62 8.79
CA PHE A 247 -3.67 -22.67 8.56
C PHE A 247 -4.46 -23.22 9.76
N LYS A 248 -3.85 -24.06 10.60
CA LYS A 248 -4.47 -24.58 11.82
C LYS A 248 -4.41 -23.59 12.99
N SER A 249 -3.61 -22.54 12.91
CA SER A 249 -3.47 -21.56 13.99
C SER A 249 -4.65 -20.59 13.99
N LYS A 250 -5.49 -20.66 15.04
CA LYS A 250 -6.59 -19.70 15.25
C LYS A 250 -6.06 -18.27 15.35
N MET A 251 -4.92 -18.08 16.03
CA MET A 251 -4.33 -16.76 16.24
C MET A 251 -3.84 -16.15 14.92
N PHE A 252 -3.27 -16.97 14.02
CA PHE A 252 -2.91 -16.54 12.68
C PHE A 252 -4.11 -15.94 11.93
N TRP A 253 -5.26 -16.63 11.92
CA TRP A 253 -6.45 -16.15 11.23
C TRP A 253 -7.02 -14.87 11.85
N ILE A 254 -6.98 -14.73 13.19
CA ILE A 254 -7.41 -13.48 13.83
C ILE A 254 -6.55 -12.32 13.35
N VAL A 255 -5.21 -12.47 13.29
CA VAL A 255 -4.31 -11.42 12.83
C VAL A 255 -4.46 -11.16 11.33
N ALA A 256 -4.56 -12.20 10.50
CA ALA A 256 -4.74 -12.06 9.05
C ALA A 256 -6.07 -11.34 8.71
N LEU A 257 -7.17 -11.70 9.36
CA LEU A 257 -8.47 -11.03 9.18
C LEU A 257 -8.46 -9.60 9.72
N LEU A 258 -7.79 -9.35 10.86
CA LEU A 258 -7.60 -8.00 11.38
C LEU A 258 -6.83 -7.13 10.37
N CYS A 259 -5.78 -7.68 9.76
CA CYS A 259 -5.02 -7.04 8.71
C CYS A 259 -5.93 -6.64 7.53
N VAL A 260 -6.70 -7.60 6.99
CA VAL A 260 -7.62 -7.34 5.87
C VAL A 260 -8.59 -6.22 6.19
N LEU A 261 -9.31 -6.34 7.32
CA LEU A 261 -10.36 -5.37 7.68
C LEU A 261 -9.77 -3.97 7.85
N TYR A 262 -8.61 -3.90 8.49
CA TYR A 262 -7.98 -2.62 8.77
C TYR A 262 -7.44 -1.94 7.51
N TYR A 263 -6.68 -2.67 6.71
CA TYR A 263 -6.13 -2.15 5.45
C TYR A 263 -7.23 -1.85 4.43
N SER A 264 -8.29 -2.66 4.39
CA SER A 264 -9.46 -2.44 3.53
C SER A 264 -10.31 -1.22 3.92
N ALA A 265 -10.27 -0.78 5.18
CA ALA A 265 -10.94 0.45 5.60
C ALA A 265 -10.13 1.71 5.27
N ILE A 266 -8.82 1.59 5.12
CA ILE A 266 -7.92 2.74 4.95
C ILE A 266 -7.54 2.96 3.48
N PHE A 267 -6.93 1.97 2.81
CA PHE A 267 -6.42 2.17 1.45
C PHE A 267 -7.53 2.40 0.40
N PRO A 268 -8.63 1.65 0.39
CA PRO A 268 -9.76 1.98 -0.48
C PRO A 268 -10.36 3.36 -0.15
N PHE A 269 -10.51 3.72 1.12
CA PHE A 269 -10.96 5.06 1.49
C PHE A 269 -10.05 6.14 0.90
N GLN A 270 -8.73 5.97 0.97
CA GLN A 270 -7.75 6.90 0.41
C GLN A 270 -7.99 7.16 -1.10
N ARG A 271 -8.40 6.13 -1.87
CA ARG A 271 -8.72 6.26 -3.29
C ARG A 271 -9.91 7.18 -3.57
N PHE A 272 -10.91 7.14 -2.70
CA PHE A 272 -12.15 7.89 -2.86
C PHE A 272 -12.20 9.18 -2.03
N ALA A 273 -11.23 9.39 -1.13
CA ALA A 273 -11.27 10.45 -0.13
C ALA A 273 -11.37 11.86 -0.74
N THR A 274 -10.65 12.13 -1.82
CA THR A 274 -10.69 13.44 -2.48
C THR A 274 -12.07 13.70 -3.07
N ASN A 275 -12.65 12.76 -3.82
CA ASN A 275 -13.98 12.91 -4.39
C ASN A 275 -15.05 12.99 -3.28
N PHE A 276 -14.93 12.20 -2.22
CA PHE A 276 -15.81 12.30 -1.04
C PHE A 276 -15.79 13.69 -0.42
N LEU A 277 -14.60 14.27 -0.20
CA LEU A 277 -14.47 15.61 0.38
C LEU A 277 -14.97 16.70 -0.56
N GLU A 278 -14.68 16.60 -1.85
CA GLU A 278 -15.15 17.49 -2.91
C GLU A 278 -16.68 17.58 -2.90
N GLU A 279 -17.37 16.45 -2.94
CA GLU A 279 -18.82 16.39 -2.94
C GLU A 279 -19.43 16.81 -1.60
N THR A 280 -18.89 16.31 -0.48
CA THR A 280 -19.49 16.54 0.85
C THR A 280 -19.32 17.99 1.31
N LEU A 281 -18.20 18.62 0.98
CA LEU A 281 -17.89 19.99 1.39
C LEU A 281 -18.21 21.02 0.30
N SER A 282 -18.58 20.60 -0.91
CA SER A 282 -18.77 21.45 -2.09
C SER A 282 -17.56 22.36 -2.35
N ILE A 283 -16.35 21.78 -2.30
CA ILE A 283 -15.08 22.46 -2.51
C ILE A 283 -14.42 21.98 -3.80
N SER A 284 -13.41 22.73 -4.27
CA SER A 284 -12.65 22.32 -5.45
C SER A 284 -11.83 21.06 -5.20
N ASN A 285 -11.55 20.33 -6.26
CA ASN A 285 -10.71 19.12 -6.23
C ASN A 285 -9.33 19.39 -5.58
N ALA A 286 -8.69 20.52 -5.93
CA ALA A 286 -7.41 20.91 -5.36
C ALA A 286 -7.48 21.17 -3.84
N GLU A 287 -8.57 21.77 -3.36
CA GLU A 287 -8.78 21.98 -1.92
C GLU A 287 -9.04 20.65 -1.19
N ALA A 288 -9.83 19.75 -1.77
CA ALA A 288 -10.11 18.44 -1.22
C ALA A 288 -8.82 17.59 -1.11
N ALA A 289 -8.03 17.54 -2.17
CA ALA A 289 -6.71 16.89 -2.16
C ALA A 289 -5.76 17.56 -1.16
N GLY A 290 -5.80 18.91 -1.06
CA GLY A 290 -5.05 19.71 -0.09
C GLY A 290 -5.39 19.39 1.37
N LEU A 291 -6.61 18.99 1.68
CA LEU A 291 -7.00 18.51 3.00
C LEU A 291 -6.48 17.08 3.24
N PHE A 292 -6.66 16.19 2.27
CA PHE A 292 -6.33 14.77 2.46
C PHE A 292 -4.83 14.48 2.46
N LYS A 293 -4.00 15.29 1.82
CA LYS A 293 -2.52 15.10 1.79
C LYS A 293 -1.88 14.99 3.17
N TRP A 294 -2.50 15.53 4.22
CA TRP A 294 -1.96 15.49 5.58
C TRP A 294 -2.09 14.11 6.24
N PHE A 295 -2.99 13.24 5.72
CA PHE A 295 -3.15 11.88 6.23
C PHE A 295 -1.85 11.05 6.18
N PRO A 296 -1.19 10.88 5.02
CA PRO A 296 0.05 10.11 4.95
C PRO A 296 1.22 10.75 5.72
N ILE A 297 1.27 12.08 5.81
CA ILE A 297 2.32 12.78 6.57
C ILE A 297 2.24 12.45 8.05
N LEU A 298 1.04 12.55 8.63
CA LEU A 298 0.87 12.23 10.05
C LEU A 298 1.18 10.77 10.34
N ALA A 299 0.73 9.87 9.48
CA ALA A 299 1.04 8.45 9.61
C ALA A 299 2.55 8.16 9.53
N MET A 300 3.26 8.83 8.64
CA MET A 300 4.72 8.73 8.51
C MET A 300 5.44 9.16 9.80
N VAL A 301 5.04 10.30 10.36
CA VAL A 301 5.67 10.85 11.57
C VAL A 301 5.36 9.99 12.79
N LEU A 302 4.11 9.60 12.98
CA LEU A 302 3.69 8.92 14.21
C LEU A 302 4.12 7.45 14.28
N THR A 303 4.23 6.74 13.16
CA THR A 303 4.54 5.30 13.15
C THR A 303 5.82 4.95 13.90
N PRO A 304 6.97 5.65 13.73
CA PRO A 304 8.19 5.36 14.50
C PRO A 304 8.02 5.59 16.01
N PHE A 305 7.32 6.66 16.42
CA PHE A 305 7.09 6.95 17.83
C PHE A 305 6.19 5.91 18.48
N LEU A 306 5.15 5.48 17.79
CA LEU A 306 4.24 4.44 18.28
C LEU A 306 4.92 3.08 18.31
N GLY A 307 5.76 2.75 17.33
CA GLY A 307 6.61 1.56 17.36
C GLY A 307 7.54 1.55 18.58
N ALA A 308 8.25 2.65 18.82
CA ALA A 308 9.10 2.82 19.99
C ALA A 308 8.30 2.70 21.32
N PHE A 309 7.11 3.29 21.37
CA PHE A 309 6.22 3.18 22.52
C PHE A 309 5.84 1.73 22.80
N ILE A 310 5.47 0.97 21.77
CA ILE A 310 5.09 -0.45 21.89
C ILE A 310 6.30 -1.29 22.28
N ASP A 311 7.46 -1.01 21.73
CA ASP A 311 8.70 -1.69 22.11
C ASP A 311 9.05 -1.53 23.60
N TYR A 312 8.77 -0.34 24.15
CA TYR A 312 9.15 0.01 25.53
C TYR A 312 8.05 -0.32 26.55
N LYS A 313 6.78 -0.09 26.21
CA LYS A 313 5.62 -0.25 27.13
C LYS A 313 4.81 -1.51 26.83
N GLY A 314 4.97 -2.12 25.68
CA GLY A 314 4.09 -3.19 25.22
C GLY A 314 2.71 -2.67 24.81
N LYS A 315 1.66 -3.37 25.23
CA LYS A 315 0.27 -3.04 24.95
C LYS A 315 -0.15 -3.18 23.48
N GLY A 316 0.51 -4.05 22.71
CA GLY A 316 0.26 -4.23 21.28
C GLY A 316 -1.21 -4.53 20.95
N ALA A 317 -1.82 -5.52 21.61
CA ALA A 317 -3.24 -5.84 21.39
C ALA A 317 -4.17 -4.70 21.80
N SER A 318 -3.84 -3.97 22.89
CA SER A 318 -4.59 -2.78 23.32
C SER A 318 -4.50 -1.63 22.30
N MET A 319 -3.34 -1.44 21.65
CA MET A 319 -3.15 -0.42 20.60
C MET A 319 -3.94 -0.77 19.34
N MET A 320 -3.98 -2.04 18.95
CA MET A 320 -4.85 -2.47 17.83
C MET A 320 -6.33 -2.20 18.13
N LEU A 321 -6.77 -2.48 19.35
CA LEU A 321 -8.15 -2.19 19.80
C LEU A 321 -8.45 -0.68 19.74
N LEU A 322 -7.55 0.16 20.25
CA LEU A 322 -7.68 1.62 20.20
C LEU A 322 -7.73 2.12 18.75
N GLY A 323 -6.88 1.61 17.88
CA GLY A 323 -6.90 1.94 16.47
C GLY A 323 -8.23 1.61 15.80
N ALA A 324 -8.81 0.45 16.10
CA ALA A 324 -10.13 0.06 15.59
C ALA A 324 -11.25 1.00 16.08
N VAL A 325 -11.24 1.41 17.36
CA VAL A 325 -12.21 2.38 17.91
C VAL A 325 -12.09 3.73 17.20
N ILE A 326 -10.86 4.25 17.02
CA ILE A 326 -10.64 5.51 16.33
C ILE A 326 -11.16 5.41 14.88
N MET A 327 -10.91 4.31 14.18
CA MET A 327 -11.39 4.08 12.83
C MET A 327 -12.91 4.10 12.74
N ILE A 328 -13.63 3.43 13.69
CA ILE A 328 -15.09 3.48 13.79
C ILE A 328 -15.57 4.92 13.92
N VAL A 329 -14.99 5.66 14.87
CA VAL A 329 -15.37 7.06 15.14
C VAL A 329 -15.15 7.92 13.89
N CYS A 330 -13.99 7.84 13.26
CA CYS A 330 -13.68 8.66 12.08
C CYS A 330 -14.63 8.37 10.90
N HIS A 331 -14.85 7.11 10.55
CA HIS A 331 -15.77 6.78 9.47
C HIS A 331 -17.24 7.08 9.83
N SER A 332 -17.62 7.01 11.10
CA SER A 332 -18.95 7.46 11.53
C SER A 332 -19.10 8.99 11.43
N VAL A 333 -18.05 9.75 11.75
CA VAL A 333 -18.05 11.22 11.52
C VAL A 333 -18.18 11.52 10.04
N PHE A 334 -17.47 10.82 9.17
CA PHE A 334 -17.58 10.98 7.71
C PHE A 334 -18.96 10.56 7.18
N ALA A 335 -19.59 9.54 7.77
CA ALA A 335 -20.92 9.09 7.34
C ALA A 335 -22.04 10.04 7.76
N PHE A 336 -22.03 10.54 9.00
CA PHE A 336 -23.21 11.18 9.60
C PHE A 336 -22.96 12.63 9.97
N VAL A 337 -21.80 12.98 10.53
CA VAL A 337 -21.57 14.31 11.10
C VAL A 337 -21.11 15.31 10.02
N LEU A 338 -20.13 14.92 9.22
CA LEU A 338 -19.58 15.83 8.20
C LEU A 338 -20.60 16.24 7.11
N PRO A 339 -21.48 15.34 6.61
CA PRO A 339 -22.54 15.76 5.69
C PRO A 339 -23.60 16.66 6.34
N ALA A 340 -23.90 16.46 7.64
CA ALA A 340 -24.85 17.30 8.37
C ALA A 340 -24.27 18.68 8.72
N TYR A 341 -22.97 18.76 8.98
CA TYR A 341 -22.26 19.98 9.35
C TYR A 341 -20.98 20.11 8.51
N PRO A 342 -21.09 20.51 7.23
CA PRO A 342 -19.93 20.61 6.32
C PRO A 342 -18.90 21.62 6.85
N SER A 343 -17.72 21.12 7.24
CA SER A 343 -16.64 21.93 7.80
C SER A 343 -15.28 21.39 7.37
N LYS A 344 -14.47 22.26 6.73
CA LYS A 344 -13.08 21.93 6.37
C LYS A 344 -12.24 21.57 7.59
N THR A 345 -12.45 22.26 8.71
CA THR A 345 -11.74 21.99 9.97
C THR A 345 -12.13 20.63 10.54
N LEU A 346 -13.42 20.31 10.57
CA LEU A 346 -13.89 18.99 11.03
C LEU A 346 -13.32 17.87 10.16
N ALA A 347 -13.35 18.04 8.83
CA ALA A 347 -12.78 17.09 7.88
C ALA A 347 -11.26 16.88 8.15
N LEU A 348 -10.50 17.97 8.26
CA LEU A 348 -9.05 17.91 8.53
C LEU A 348 -8.74 17.21 9.86
N VAL A 349 -9.44 17.58 10.94
CA VAL A 349 -9.24 16.94 12.25
C VAL A 349 -9.55 15.45 12.17
N THR A 350 -10.66 15.07 11.52
CA THR A 350 -11.03 13.64 11.36
C THR A 350 -10.01 12.88 10.53
N ILE A 351 -9.49 13.48 9.45
CA ILE A 351 -8.40 12.91 8.61
C ILE A 351 -7.13 12.69 9.44
N LEU A 352 -6.74 13.67 10.25
CA LEU A 352 -5.56 13.56 11.12
C LEU A 352 -5.76 12.46 12.18
N VAL A 353 -6.92 12.41 12.82
CA VAL A 353 -7.26 11.36 13.81
C VAL A 353 -7.28 9.98 13.15
N LEU A 354 -7.78 9.85 11.91
CA LEU A 354 -7.70 8.61 11.13
C LEU A 354 -6.24 8.23 10.84
N GLY A 355 -5.37 9.21 10.59
CA GLY A 355 -3.92 9.00 10.44
C GLY A 355 -3.27 8.43 11.71
N VAL A 356 -3.71 8.85 12.90
CA VAL A 356 -3.29 8.21 14.17
C VAL A 356 -3.69 6.74 14.20
N SER A 357 -4.95 6.43 13.87
CA SER A 357 -5.41 5.04 13.77
C SER A 357 -4.54 4.24 12.81
N PHE A 358 -4.27 4.78 11.63
CA PHE A 358 -3.44 4.12 10.61
C PHE A 358 -2.00 3.87 11.07
N SER A 359 -1.47 4.65 11.99
CA SER A 359 -0.14 4.43 12.56
C SER A 359 -0.14 3.37 13.67
N LEU A 360 -1.19 3.35 14.50
CA LEU A 360 -1.30 2.47 15.67
C LEU A 360 -1.32 0.99 15.30
N VAL A 361 -2.15 0.62 14.31
CA VAL A 361 -2.38 -0.80 14.03
C VAL A 361 -1.18 -1.46 13.34
N PRO A 362 -0.59 -0.94 12.26
CA PRO A 362 0.61 -1.54 11.69
C PRO A 362 1.77 -1.60 12.68
N ALA A 363 1.99 -0.54 13.48
CA ALA A 363 3.06 -0.49 14.47
C ALA A 363 2.93 -1.57 15.56
N SER A 364 1.71 -2.05 15.84
CA SER A 364 1.44 -3.10 16.83
C SER A 364 1.23 -4.48 16.21
N MET A 365 0.59 -4.57 15.06
CA MET A 365 0.20 -5.82 14.42
C MET A 365 1.40 -6.58 13.85
N TRP A 366 2.24 -5.91 13.07
CA TRP A 366 3.39 -6.58 12.43
C TRP A 366 4.40 -7.14 13.44
N PRO A 367 4.77 -6.44 14.52
CA PRO A 367 5.62 -7.02 15.58
C PRO A 367 4.94 -8.12 16.40
N SER A 368 3.62 -8.26 16.32
CA SER A 368 2.89 -9.33 17.01
C SER A 368 3.01 -10.68 16.29
N VAL A 369 3.22 -10.70 14.97
CA VAL A 369 3.29 -11.94 14.18
C VAL A 369 4.40 -12.89 14.67
N PRO A 370 5.65 -12.44 14.94
CA PRO A 370 6.70 -13.32 15.45
C PRO A 370 6.44 -13.86 16.86
N LYS A 371 5.50 -13.28 17.61
CA LYS A 371 5.13 -13.77 18.95
C LYS A 371 4.13 -14.93 18.90
N ILE A 372 3.43 -15.08 17.77
CA ILE A 372 2.33 -16.06 17.61
C ILE A 372 2.65 -17.18 16.63
N ILE A 373 3.66 -16.98 15.80
CA ILE A 373 4.08 -17.92 14.75
C ILE A 373 5.52 -18.32 15.00
N ASP A 374 5.81 -19.59 14.78
CA ASP A 374 7.17 -20.14 14.89
C ASP A 374 8.10 -19.47 13.87
N GLU A 375 9.34 -19.18 14.30
CA GLU A 375 10.34 -18.49 13.48
C GLU A 375 10.63 -19.22 12.16
N LYS A 376 10.58 -20.56 12.16
CA LYS A 376 10.80 -21.40 10.96
C LYS A 376 9.80 -21.12 9.83
N VAL A 377 8.58 -20.73 10.15
CA VAL A 377 7.48 -20.51 9.17
C VAL A 377 7.05 -19.06 9.10
N LEU A 378 7.77 -18.16 9.72
CA LEU A 378 7.42 -16.75 9.85
C LEU A 378 7.34 -16.04 8.48
N GLY A 379 8.28 -16.33 7.58
CA GLY A 379 8.25 -15.76 6.22
C GLY A 379 7.00 -16.16 5.45
N SER A 380 6.64 -17.44 5.51
CA SER A 380 5.40 -17.95 4.88
C SER A 380 4.14 -17.34 5.49
N ALA A 381 4.13 -17.14 6.82
CA ALA A 381 3.02 -16.51 7.50
C ALA A 381 2.82 -15.05 7.04
N TYR A 382 3.90 -14.29 6.89
CA TYR A 382 3.83 -12.94 6.34
C TYR A 382 3.30 -12.93 4.89
N CYS A 383 3.80 -13.81 4.02
CA CYS A 383 3.31 -13.93 2.64
C CYS A 383 1.80 -14.25 2.60
N LEU A 384 1.34 -15.15 3.46
CA LEU A 384 -0.09 -15.49 3.55
C LEU A 384 -0.92 -14.32 4.08
N ILE A 385 -0.45 -13.55 5.07
CA ILE A 385 -1.13 -12.36 5.56
C ILE A 385 -1.24 -11.33 4.43
N PHE A 386 -0.16 -11.07 3.69
CA PHE A 386 -0.17 -10.17 2.54
C PHE A 386 -1.11 -10.65 1.43
N TRP A 387 -1.13 -11.96 1.14
CA TRP A 387 -2.05 -12.51 0.14
C TRP A 387 -3.51 -12.29 0.54
N VAL A 388 -3.89 -12.60 1.78
CA VAL A 388 -5.24 -12.37 2.32
C VAL A 388 -5.56 -10.86 2.32
N GLN A 389 -4.60 -10.00 2.68
CA GLN A 389 -4.73 -8.54 2.60
C GLN A 389 -5.06 -8.06 1.19
N ASN A 390 -4.36 -8.58 0.18
CA ASN A 390 -4.58 -8.21 -1.23
C ASN A 390 -5.98 -8.58 -1.71
N ILE A 391 -6.62 -9.64 -1.17
CA ILE A 391 -8.03 -9.96 -1.46
C ILE A 391 -8.93 -8.78 -1.06
N GLY A 392 -8.75 -8.25 0.14
CA GLY A 392 -9.50 -7.07 0.62
C GLY A 392 -9.22 -5.83 -0.23
N LEU A 393 -7.95 -5.55 -0.49
CA LEU A 393 -7.53 -4.40 -1.29
C LEU A 393 -8.01 -4.47 -2.76
N CYS A 394 -8.25 -5.66 -3.29
CA CYS A 394 -8.84 -5.87 -4.59
C CYS A 394 -10.37 -5.68 -4.56
N LEU A 395 -11.06 -6.36 -3.64
CA LEU A 395 -12.53 -6.41 -3.66
C LEU A 395 -13.19 -5.15 -3.12
N VAL A 396 -12.58 -4.47 -2.14
CA VAL A 396 -13.22 -3.34 -1.46
C VAL A 396 -13.31 -2.10 -2.34
N PRO A 397 -12.31 -1.65 -3.11
CA PRO A 397 -12.49 -0.53 -4.06
C PRO A 397 -13.62 -0.77 -5.06
N LEU A 398 -13.71 -2.00 -5.59
CA LEU A 398 -14.78 -2.41 -6.49
C LEU A 398 -16.15 -2.34 -5.83
N LEU A 399 -16.27 -2.81 -4.57
CA LEU A 399 -17.50 -2.73 -3.79
C LEU A 399 -17.90 -1.27 -3.53
N ILE A 400 -16.96 -0.45 -3.05
CA ILE A 400 -17.20 0.95 -2.69
C ILE A 400 -17.61 1.76 -3.91
N GLY A 401 -16.92 1.60 -5.04
CA GLY A 401 -17.27 2.27 -6.28
C GLY A 401 -18.69 1.93 -6.76
N LYS A 402 -19.06 0.64 -6.75
CA LYS A 402 -20.42 0.20 -7.10
C LYS A 402 -21.47 0.72 -6.12
N LEU A 403 -21.21 0.68 -4.82
CA LEU A 403 -22.12 1.21 -3.80
C LEU A 403 -22.31 2.72 -3.96
N ARG A 404 -21.22 3.48 -4.25
CA ARG A 404 -21.29 4.92 -4.49
C ARG A 404 -22.25 5.25 -5.64
N VAL A 405 -22.17 4.52 -6.75
CA VAL A 405 -23.06 4.70 -7.90
C VAL A 405 -24.49 4.27 -7.56
N ALA A 406 -24.66 3.08 -6.98
CA ALA A 406 -25.99 2.52 -6.70
C ALA A 406 -26.79 3.34 -5.68
N THR A 407 -26.12 3.98 -4.70
CA THR A 407 -26.77 4.78 -3.65
C THR A 407 -26.70 6.27 -3.90
N ASN A 408 -26.08 6.69 -5.01
CA ASN A 408 -25.88 8.08 -5.40
C ASN A 408 -25.32 8.95 -4.26
N GLY A 409 -24.36 8.41 -3.49
CA GLY A 409 -23.77 9.12 -2.35
C GLY A 409 -22.73 8.31 -1.60
N TYR A 410 -22.08 8.94 -0.63
CA TYR A 410 -21.02 8.34 0.17
C TYR A 410 -21.49 7.79 1.53
N LEU A 411 -22.76 7.96 1.88
CA LEU A 411 -23.28 7.47 3.19
C LEU A 411 -23.05 5.97 3.34
N VAL A 412 -23.50 5.16 2.38
CA VAL A 412 -23.36 3.70 2.44
C VAL A 412 -21.90 3.25 2.36
N PRO A 413 -21.05 3.77 1.45
CA PRO A 413 -19.61 3.55 1.50
C PRO A 413 -18.96 3.81 2.87
N MET A 414 -19.26 4.92 3.53
CA MET A 414 -18.69 5.26 4.84
C MET A 414 -19.18 4.33 5.95
N ILE A 415 -20.45 3.88 5.89
CA ILE A 415 -20.99 2.87 6.83
C ILE A 415 -20.25 1.53 6.62
N VAL A 416 -19.93 1.13 5.39
CA VAL A 416 -19.15 -0.08 5.12
C VAL A 416 -17.76 0.03 5.73
N PHE A 417 -17.06 1.17 5.57
CA PHE A 417 -15.76 1.38 6.22
C PHE A 417 -15.87 1.36 7.76
N ALA A 418 -16.90 1.98 8.32
CA ALA A 418 -17.15 1.91 9.75
C ALA A 418 -17.42 0.47 10.23
N SER A 419 -18.15 -0.33 9.44
CA SER A 419 -18.41 -1.75 9.75
C SER A 419 -17.14 -2.59 9.79
N PHE A 420 -16.17 -2.33 8.90
CA PHE A 420 -14.85 -2.95 9.00
C PHE A 420 -14.16 -2.60 10.30
N GLY A 421 -14.30 -1.36 10.78
CA GLY A 421 -13.83 -0.94 12.10
C GLY A 421 -14.48 -1.74 13.23
N VAL A 422 -15.80 -1.94 13.18
CA VAL A 422 -16.53 -2.74 14.19
C VAL A 422 -16.05 -4.19 14.18
N LEU A 423 -15.90 -4.81 13.01
CA LEU A 423 -15.36 -6.16 12.89
C LEU A 423 -13.92 -6.25 13.40
N ALA A 424 -13.08 -5.26 13.06
CA ALA A 424 -11.72 -5.18 13.58
C ALA A 424 -11.66 -5.01 15.09
N PHE A 425 -12.57 -4.24 15.66
CA PHE A 425 -12.72 -4.11 17.13
C PHE A 425 -13.04 -5.47 17.77
N LEU A 426 -14.03 -6.19 17.25
CA LEU A 426 -14.41 -7.52 17.76
C LEU A 426 -13.26 -8.53 17.64
N LEU A 427 -12.52 -8.52 16.51
CA LEU A 427 -11.35 -9.36 16.34
C LEU A 427 -10.20 -8.97 17.27
N SER A 428 -10.00 -7.67 17.53
CA SER A 428 -8.99 -7.20 18.50
C SER A 428 -9.32 -7.63 19.93
N LEU A 429 -10.61 -7.67 20.29
CA LEU A 429 -11.05 -8.25 21.57
C LEU A 429 -10.78 -9.75 21.62
N ALA A 430 -11.10 -10.49 20.54
CA ALA A 430 -10.82 -11.92 20.45
C ALA A 430 -9.31 -12.21 20.53
N LEU A 431 -8.48 -11.38 19.86
CA LEU A 431 -7.02 -11.43 19.94
C LEU A 431 -6.54 -11.29 21.40
N LYS A 432 -7.05 -10.29 22.11
CA LYS A 432 -6.67 -10.02 23.50
C LYS A 432 -7.08 -11.14 24.46
N VAL A 433 -8.27 -11.72 24.24
CA VAL A 433 -8.75 -12.87 25.03
C VAL A 433 -7.89 -14.12 24.78
N GLU A 434 -7.54 -14.39 23.52
CA GLU A 434 -6.73 -15.54 23.15
C GLU A 434 -5.26 -15.37 23.60
N ASP A 435 -4.71 -14.16 23.51
CA ASP A 435 -3.39 -13.81 24.05
C ASP A 435 -3.31 -14.10 25.56
N LYS A 436 -4.32 -13.69 26.32
CA LYS A 436 -4.39 -13.97 27.76
C LYS A 436 -4.49 -15.46 28.09
N LYS A 437 -5.20 -16.23 27.24
CA LYS A 437 -5.37 -17.68 27.45
C LYS A 437 -4.08 -18.47 27.18
N LYS A 438 -3.34 -18.09 26.16
CA LYS A 438 -2.17 -18.84 25.66
C LYS A 438 -0.82 -18.19 25.97
N ASN A 439 -0.83 -17.01 26.61
CA ASN A 439 0.37 -16.26 27.03
C ASN A 439 1.36 -15.98 25.88
N TYR A 440 0.85 -15.54 24.72
CA TYR A 440 1.74 -15.14 23.60
C TYR A 440 2.54 -13.88 23.91
N GLY A 441 2.09 -13.05 24.88
CA GLY A 441 2.81 -11.86 25.31
C GLY A 441 2.62 -10.65 24.41
N LEU A 442 1.47 -10.51 23.74
CA LEU A 442 1.19 -9.35 22.87
C LEU A 442 1.07 -8.04 23.64
N GLU A 443 0.72 -8.11 24.92
CA GLU A 443 0.67 -6.96 25.84
C GLU A 443 2.02 -6.66 26.51
N LEU A 444 3.04 -7.50 26.32
CA LEU A 444 4.37 -7.31 26.91
C LEU A 444 5.27 -6.49 26.00
N PRO A 445 6.21 -5.72 26.57
CA PRO A 445 7.25 -5.02 25.81
C PRO A 445 8.05 -5.97 24.92
N ASN A 446 8.49 -5.46 23.76
CA ASN A 446 9.40 -6.21 22.88
C ASN A 446 10.85 -6.12 23.35
N LYS A 447 11.21 -5.03 24.03
CA LYS A 447 12.53 -4.88 24.70
C LYS A 447 12.35 -5.19 26.18
N LYS A 448 13.20 -6.09 26.67
CA LYS A 448 13.35 -6.34 28.10
C LYS A 448 14.19 -5.26 28.73
#